data_5f01aa6287373ebdcc3bc599df0a5358
#
_entry.id   5f01aa6287373ebdcc3bc599df0a5358
#
_cell.length_a   1.000
_cell.length_b   1.000
_cell.length_c   1.000
_cell.angle_alpha   90.00
_cell.angle_beta   90.00
_cell.angle_gamma   90.00
#
_symmetry.space_group_name_H-M   'P 1'
#
loop_
_entity.id
_entity.type
_entity.pdbx_description
1 polymer ?
#
loop_
_entity_poly.entity_id
_entity_poly.type
_entity_poly.pdbx_seq_one_letter_code
_entity_poly.pdbx_strand_id
1 'polypeptide(L)'
;MRLPLPKRTHIVTWLAALGFAALLIAGPFASSERSETLFALALIVDTALLIAFLSRRPAFALAVPAVVFGGLLIAGALKFQYLTTPLLAPDLVYFLNRDLLDVAGRYPSVMMALAGGAVLIPGLLILVWWLDRPRLFAHLRPAPRRLAQGVGALAAIALLVAVDTPRGPFADVFDKGMWAMMNDRSYIVDFFASFWQTQIVVPKVAADAEKGVVWTQSSADNPPACAKARCAAAKFASAQEHPDIVSILEESTFDPSMLKDCTIAQFCKLKMFATDGRTRAHGFATMHVWGGGTWTSEFALLTGLNHLSFGEAGLYAPYNLAPRVAYTLPRVLHAAGYRVIAIYPMTGDFINARNAYKDYGFDKFYDGQDYGLSWESPDSDLVQVFDRIYAREKKTIGKQPLFVMLLTLREHGPHMDPYSTMPPPFDKPLFPRHWKPKELDDWMNLNLANYLYRVSGSDAAIAHIEKTLLDSGRPALLFHFGDHQPSFDGAIRELKKIVPASVPDANFITYYMLKTNYKPPRSGYNYPALDISFAGSLILDIAGVPKDAFFQANALMRERCQGRYLDCPNKPLLDSYDNYVFDTLHAVHE
;
A
#
# COMPACT_ATOMS: atom_id res chain seq x y z
N MET A 1 52.74 2.54 27.14
CA MET A 1 53.45 2.65 25.85
C MET A 1 52.64 3.59 24.93
N ARG A 2 53.01 4.87 24.77
CA ARG A 2 52.29 5.84 23.93
C ARG A 2 52.85 5.73 22.50
N LEU A 3 52.08 5.13 21.59
CA LEU A 3 52.37 5.18 20.16
C LEU A 3 52.50 6.66 19.73
N PRO A 4 53.49 7.04 18.95
CA PRO A 4 53.66 8.41 18.52
C PRO A 4 52.43 8.86 17.69
N LEU A 5 51.90 10.05 18.00
CA LEU A 5 50.70 10.67 17.40
C LEU A 5 50.58 10.58 15.87
N PRO A 6 51.68 10.65 15.05
CA PRO A 6 51.57 10.45 13.60
C PRO A 6 51.04 9.09 13.17
N LYS A 7 51.42 8.02 13.88
CA LYS A 7 50.97 6.65 13.53
C LYS A 7 49.48 6.43 13.78
N ARG A 8 48.90 7.09 14.81
CA ARG A 8 47.45 6.95 15.12
C ARG A 8 46.59 7.57 14.02
N THR A 9 46.94 8.76 13.52
CA THR A 9 46.19 9.43 12.45
C THR A 9 46.26 8.64 11.15
N HIS A 10 47.34 7.97 10.82
CA HIS A 10 47.45 7.10 9.65
C HIS A 10 46.57 5.86 9.77
N ILE A 11 46.56 5.19 10.92
CA ILE A 11 45.71 4.02 11.14
C ILE A 11 44.22 4.38 10.96
N VAL A 12 43.76 5.46 11.59
CA VAL A 12 42.35 5.90 11.47
C VAL A 12 42.00 6.22 10.02
N THR A 13 42.90 6.85 9.26
CA THR A 13 42.67 7.14 7.85
C THR A 13 42.59 5.87 7.00
N TRP A 14 43.45 4.88 7.27
CA TRP A 14 43.36 3.58 6.58
C TRP A 14 42.09 2.81 6.89
N LEU A 15 41.66 2.79 8.14
CA LEU A 15 40.39 2.12 8.53
C LEU A 15 39.19 2.82 7.89
N ALA A 16 39.15 4.15 7.89
CA ALA A 16 38.11 4.92 7.21
C ALA A 16 38.11 4.68 5.68
N ALA A 17 39.30 4.60 5.06
CA ALA A 17 39.44 4.30 3.64
C ALA A 17 38.98 2.90 3.28
N LEU A 18 39.28 1.89 4.13
CA LEU A 18 38.78 0.53 3.93
C LEU A 18 37.26 0.46 4.06
N GLY A 19 36.67 1.12 5.08
CA GLY A 19 35.21 1.18 5.22
C GLY A 19 34.54 1.89 4.04
N PHE A 20 35.11 2.97 3.56
CA PHE A 20 34.63 3.68 2.39
C PHE A 20 34.76 2.85 1.09
N ALA A 21 35.90 2.17 0.90
CA ALA A 21 36.08 1.26 -0.23
C ALA A 21 35.08 0.10 -0.20
N ALA A 22 34.85 -0.48 0.98
CA ALA A 22 33.81 -1.51 1.15
C ALA A 22 32.42 -1.00 0.77
N LEU A 23 32.07 0.24 1.15
CA LEU A 23 30.81 0.87 0.75
C LEU A 23 30.72 1.08 -0.77
N LEU A 24 31.79 1.57 -1.41
CA LEU A 24 31.85 1.76 -2.87
C LEU A 24 31.71 0.45 -3.65
N ILE A 25 32.04 -0.66 -3.03
CA ILE A 25 31.84 -2.00 -3.59
C ILE A 25 30.41 -2.48 -3.30
N ALA A 26 29.97 -2.46 -2.06
CA ALA A 26 28.69 -3.02 -1.64
C ALA A 26 27.47 -2.26 -2.15
N GLY A 27 27.52 -0.92 -2.18
CA GLY A 27 26.41 -0.06 -2.57
C GLY A 27 25.97 -0.25 -4.02
N PRO A 28 26.92 -0.19 -5.02
CA PRO A 28 26.58 -0.37 -6.42
C PRO A 28 26.27 -1.80 -6.83
N PHE A 29 26.84 -2.82 -6.16
CA PHE A 29 26.60 -4.22 -6.51
C PHE A 29 25.16 -4.69 -6.28
N ALA A 30 24.39 -3.95 -5.52
CA ALA A 30 22.96 -4.24 -5.30
C ALA A 30 22.08 -3.72 -6.44
N SER A 31 22.59 -2.82 -7.30
CA SER A 31 21.83 -2.21 -8.39
C SER A 31 21.89 -3.04 -9.66
N SER A 32 20.74 -3.23 -10.31
CA SER A 32 20.63 -3.98 -11.57
C SER A 32 20.98 -3.11 -12.80
N GLU A 33 20.86 -1.76 -12.66
CA GLU A 33 21.04 -0.82 -13.76
C GLU A 33 22.26 0.09 -13.57
N ARG A 34 22.84 0.48 -14.72
CA ARG A 34 24.05 1.32 -14.74
C ARG A 34 23.79 2.72 -14.17
N SER A 35 22.64 3.31 -14.45
CA SER A 35 22.26 4.63 -13.96
C SER A 35 22.13 4.64 -12.44
N GLU A 36 21.50 3.64 -11.86
CA GLU A 36 21.38 3.46 -10.41
C GLU A 36 22.74 3.34 -9.72
N THR A 37 23.63 2.50 -10.31
CA THR A 37 25.01 2.35 -9.85
C THR A 37 25.74 3.69 -9.81
N LEU A 38 25.66 4.48 -10.90
CA LEU A 38 26.30 5.77 -11.01
C LEU A 38 25.69 6.81 -10.07
N PHE A 39 24.38 6.80 -9.88
CA PHE A 39 23.67 7.65 -8.92
C PHE A 39 24.16 7.39 -7.49
N ALA A 40 24.17 6.12 -7.04
CA ALA A 40 24.65 5.76 -5.71
C ALA A 40 26.12 6.17 -5.51
N LEU A 41 27.00 5.92 -6.49
CA LEU A 41 28.40 6.34 -6.45
C LEU A 41 28.53 7.87 -6.36
N ALA A 42 27.75 8.60 -7.15
CA ALA A 42 27.78 10.08 -7.14
C ALA A 42 27.39 10.61 -5.76
N LEU A 43 26.29 10.11 -5.15
CA LEU A 43 25.88 10.52 -3.81
C LEU A 43 26.94 10.23 -2.75
N ILE A 44 27.52 9.02 -2.75
CA ILE A 44 28.54 8.60 -1.77
C ILE A 44 29.80 9.46 -1.89
N VAL A 45 30.31 9.60 -3.12
CA VAL A 45 31.56 10.32 -3.37
C VAL A 45 31.39 11.81 -3.12
N ASP A 46 30.30 12.40 -3.56
CA ASP A 46 30.05 13.83 -3.39
C ASP A 46 29.81 14.20 -1.92
N THR A 47 29.13 13.33 -1.16
CA THR A 47 29.04 13.48 0.30
C THR A 47 30.42 13.46 0.95
N ALA A 48 31.30 12.56 0.53
CA ALA A 48 32.71 12.56 1.03
C ALA A 48 33.45 13.85 0.70
N LEU A 49 33.29 14.38 -0.52
CA LEU A 49 33.85 15.64 -0.94
C LEU A 49 33.33 16.83 -0.11
N LEU A 50 32.02 16.91 0.08
CA LEU A 50 31.40 17.94 0.91
C LEU A 50 31.96 17.93 2.33
N ILE A 51 32.02 16.75 2.97
CA ILE A 51 32.60 16.63 4.33
C ILE A 51 34.10 16.95 4.34
N ALA A 52 34.85 16.62 3.26
CA ALA A 52 36.26 16.97 3.12
C ALA A 52 36.47 18.49 3.06
N PHE A 53 35.68 19.22 2.29
CA PHE A 53 35.74 20.67 2.20
C PHE A 53 35.35 21.34 3.53
N LEU A 54 34.30 20.87 4.20
CA LEU A 54 33.82 21.44 5.45
C LEU A 54 34.78 21.15 6.62
N SER A 55 35.24 19.92 6.78
CA SER A 55 36.01 19.47 7.96
C SER A 55 37.51 19.56 7.77
N ARG A 56 38.02 19.47 6.54
CA ARG A 56 39.43 19.30 6.19
C ARG A 56 40.09 18.05 6.77
N ARG A 57 39.31 17.11 7.28
CA ARG A 57 39.73 15.88 7.95
C ARG A 57 39.51 14.68 7.03
N PRO A 58 40.58 14.10 6.45
CA PRO A 58 40.44 13.07 5.43
C PRO A 58 39.79 11.78 5.96
N ALA A 59 40.11 11.34 7.19
CA ALA A 59 39.50 10.15 7.76
C ALA A 59 38.04 10.39 8.06
N PHE A 60 37.68 11.54 8.61
CA PHE A 60 36.29 11.89 8.91
C PHE A 60 35.46 12.04 7.63
N ALA A 61 36.03 12.62 6.57
CA ALA A 61 35.36 12.76 5.29
C ALA A 61 35.02 11.43 4.63
N LEU A 62 35.81 10.38 4.85
CA LEU A 62 35.51 9.03 4.38
C LEU A 62 34.61 8.25 5.34
N ALA A 63 34.76 8.48 6.64
CA ALA A 63 33.96 7.75 7.65
C ALA A 63 32.47 8.15 7.65
N VAL A 64 32.14 9.43 7.43
CA VAL A 64 30.74 9.88 7.44
C VAL A 64 29.89 9.17 6.38
N PRO A 65 30.22 9.21 5.08
CA PRO A 65 29.44 8.49 4.08
C PRO A 65 29.47 6.96 4.29
N ALA A 66 30.59 6.38 4.75
CA ALA A 66 30.67 4.96 5.06
C ALA A 66 29.66 4.56 6.14
N VAL A 67 29.46 5.40 7.16
CA VAL A 67 28.50 5.16 8.23
C VAL A 67 27.06 5.43 7.78
N VAL A 68 26.81 6.54 7.10
CA VAL A 68 25.46 6.97 6.69
C VAL A 68 24.88 6.00 5.65
N PHE A 69 25.58 5.83 4.54
CA PHE A 69 25.10 4.96 3.46
C PHE A 69 25.24 3.47 3.80
N GLY A 70 26.28 3.09 4.56
CA GLY A 70 26.39 1.72 5.09
C GLY A 70 25.25 1.38 6.07
N GLY A 71 24.87 2.33 6.91
CA GLY A 71 23.70 2.22 7.79
C GLY A 71 22.41 2.07 6.99
N LEU A 72 22.24 2.85 5.92
CA LEU A 72 21.08 2.77 5.03
C LEU A 72 21.01 1.40 4.32
N LEU A 73 22.13 0.87 3.82
CA LEU A 73 22.18 -0.47 3.22
C LEU A 73 21.78 -1.56 4.24
N ILE A 74 22.30 -1.48 5.46
CA ILE A 74 21.99 -2.46 6.52
C ILE A 74 20.51 -2.35 6.90
N ALA A 75 20.00 -1.14 7.11
CA ALA A 75 18.60 -0.92 7.47
C ALA A 75 17.64 -1.38 6.35
N GLY A 76 17.97 -1.09 5.08
CA GLY A 76 17.23 -1.57 3.92
C GLY A 76 17.22 -3.09 3.82
N ALA A 77 18.37 -3.73 3.97
CA ALA A 77 18.49 -5.19 3.95
C ALA A 77 17.71 -5.85 5.09
N LEU A 78 17.76 -5.30 6.31
CA LEU A 78 16.99 -5.81 7.45
C LEU A 78 15.49 -5.65 7.21
N LYS A 79 15.02 -4.47 6.78
CA LYS A 79 13.60 -4.29 6.47
C LYS A 79 13.15 -5.26 5.39
N PHE A 80 13.93 -5.40 4.32
CA PHE A 80 13.61 -6.33 3.23
C PHE A 80 13.53 -7.78 3.71
N GLN A 81 14.43 -8.19 4.60
CA GLN A 81 14.41 -9.55 5.16
C GLN A 81 13.15 -9.83 5.99
N TYR A 82 12.64 -8.86 6.74
CA TYR A 82 11.49 -9.04 7.63
C TYR A 82 10.14 -8.74 6.95
N LEU A 83 10.10 -7.77 6.04
CA LEU A 83 8.86 -7.22 5.47
C LEU A 83 8.78 -7.37 3.94
N THR A 84 9.80 -7.90 3.28
CA THR A 84 9.88 -8.04 1.80
C THR A 84 9.69 -6.72 1.04
N THR A 85 9.89 -5.61 1.71
CA THR A 85 9.81 -4.26 1.14
C THR A 85 11.08 -3.47 1.44
N PRO A 86 11.59 -2.63 0.50
CA PRO A 86 12.77 -1.81 0.74
C PRO A 86 12.50 -0.76 1.83
N LEU A 87 13.57 -0.19 2.38
CA LEU A 87 13.45 0.99 3.24
C LEU A 87 13.18 2.21 2.37
N LEU A 88 12.00 2.79 2.53
CA LEU A 88 11.55 3.98 1.80
C LEU A 88 11.72 5.24 2.67
N ALA A 89 11.91 6.40 2.03
CA ALA A 89 12.01 7.66 2.75
C ALA A 89 10.82 7.96 3.70
N PRO A 90 9.54 7.68 3.31
CA PRO A 90 8.41 7.88 4.20
C PRO A 90 8.42 6.98 5.45
N ASP A 91 9.12 5.85 5.46
CA ASP A 91 9.27 5.04 6.67
C ASP A 91 9.89 5.83 7.83
N LEU A 92 10.80 6.76 7.54
CA LEU A 92 11.42 7.58 8.59
C LEU A 92 10.41 8.45 9.32
N VAL A 93 9.35 8.91 8.65
CA VAL A 93 8.28 9.71 9.27
C VAL A 93 7.57 8.89 10.36
N TYR A 94 7.30 7.61 10.08
CA TYR A 94 6.64 6.71 11.03
C TYR A 94 7.58 6.22 12.13
N PHE A 95 8.85 5.94 11.83
CA PHE A 95 9.84 5.57 12.83
C PHE A 95 10.17 6.70 13.81
N LEU A 96 10.00 7.95 13.41
CA LEU A 96 10.23 9.12 14.26
C LEU A 96 8.96 9.60 14.99
N ASN A 97 7.82 8.95 14.79
CA ASN A 97 6.54 9.31 15.38
C ASN A 97 6.33 8.59 16.74
N ARG A 98 5.21 8.94 17.43
CA ARG A 98 4.82 8.40 18.75
C ARG A 98 4.61 6.88 18.75
N ASP A 99 4.39 6.27 17.60
CA ASP A 99 4.19 4.82 17.45
C ASP A 99 5.51 4.02 17.50
N LEU A 100 6.66 4.69 17.62
CA LEU A 100 7.97 4.06 17.81
C LEU A 100 7.99 3.07 19.00
N LEU A 101 7.28 3.37 20.08
CA LEU A 101 7.23 2.50 21.26
C LEU A 101 6.46 1.20 20.99
N ASP A 102 5.40 1.25 20.17
CA ASP A 102 4.63 0.07 19.78
C ASP A 102 5.44 -0.83 18.84
N VAL A 103 6.18 -0.23 17.90
CA VAL A 103 7.15 -0.95 17.05
C VAL A 103 8.27 -1.56 17.89
N ALA A 104 8.78 -0.82 18.88
CA ALA A 104 9.80 -1.29 19.81
C ALA A 104 9.39 -2.57 20.56
N GLY A 105 8.13 -2.64 20.98
CA GLY A 105 7.58 -3.82 21.67
C GLY A 105 7.51 -5.06 20.77
N ARG A 106 7.29 -4.89 19.48
CA ARG A 106 7.19 -5.99 18.51
C ARG A 106 8.54 -6.51 18.00
N TYR A 107 9.52 -5.61 17.88
CA TYR A 107 10.87 -5.92 17.36
C TYR A 107 11.97 -5.55 18.35
N PRO A 108 12.03 -6.16 19.55
CA PRO A 108 12.96 -5.74 20.59
C PRO A 108 14.43 -5.85 20.16
N SER A 109 14.80 -6.84 19.34
CA SER A 109 16.15 -6.98 18.80
C SER A 109 16.54 -5.86 17.85
N VAL A 110 15.61 -5.44 16.98
CA VAL A 110 15.81 -4.30 16.07
C VAL A 110 15.94 -3.01 16.87
N MET A 111 15.11 -2.81 17.88
CA MET A 111 15.17 -1.63 18.75
C MET A 111 16.46 -1.56 19.56
N MET A 112 16.96 -2.70 20.09
CA MET A 112 18.27 -2.74 20.75
C MET A 112 19.41 -2.38 19.78
N ALA A 113 19.35 -2.87 18.54
CA ALA A 113 20.33 -2.52 17.50
C ALA A 113 20.28 -1.03 17.14
N LEU A 114 19.08 -0.46 17.00
CA LEU A 114 18.89 0.97 16.73
C LEU A 114 19.36 1.83 17.91
N ALA A 115 19.03 1.48 19.16
CA ALA A 115 19.48 2.19 20.35
C ALA A 115 21.00 2.10 20.51
N GLY A 116 21.58 0.92 20.29
CA GLY A 116 23.02 0.74 20.25
C GLY A 116 23.69 1.56 19.15
N GLY A 117 23.14 1.54 17.96
CA GLY A 117 23.59 2.35 16.83
C GLY A 117 23.52 3.85 17.12
N ALA A 118 22.43 4.33 17.73
CA ALA A 118 22.26 5.74 18.10
C ALA A 118 23.34 6.26 19.07
N VAL A 119 23.95 5.38 19.85
CA VAL A 119 25.06 5.72 20.76
C VAL A 119 26.41 5.45 20.10
N LEU A 120 26.59 4.28 19.52
CA LEU A 120 27.89 3.85 18.99
C LEU A 120 28.31 4.63 17.75
N ILE A 121 27.35 4.97 16.85
CA ILE A 121 27.66 5.69 15.60
C ILE A 121 28.15 7.11 15.89
N PRO A 122 27.44 7.97 16.64
CA PRO A 122 27.96 9.27 17.02
C PRO A 122 29.27 9.16 17.81
N GLY A 123 29.38 8.22 18.73
CA GLY A 123 30.60 7.96 19.49
C GLY A 123 31.78 7.64 18.58
N LEU A 124 31.60 6.79 17.60
CA LEU A 124 32.62 6.46 16.59
C LEU A 124 33.01 7.68 15.75
N LEU A 125 32.03 8.43 15.26
CA LEU A 125 32.29 9.64 14.45
C LEU A 125 33.01 10.72 15.28
N ILE A 126 32.65 10.92 16.54
CA ILE A 126 33.35 11.82 17.48
C ILE A 126 34.77 11.33 17.70
N LEU A 127 35.00 10.04 17.88
CA LEU A 127 36.30 9.44 18.05
C LEU A 127 37.17 9.66 16.80
N VAL A 128 36.63 9.39 15.60
CA VAL A 128 37.31 9.64 14.33
C VAL A 128 37.62 11.12 14.19
N TRP A 129 36.68 12.01 14.48
CA TRP A 129 36.90 13.46 14.47
C TRP A 129 38.02 13.87 15.39
N TRP A 130 38.09 13.31 16.58
CA TRP A 130 39.14 13.67 17.58
C TRP A 130 40.52 13.11 17.21
N LEU A 131 40.56 11.90 16.63
CA LEU A 131 41.82 11.26 16.20
C LEU A 131 42.34 11.80 14.88
N ASP A 132 41.48 12.25 13.98
CA ASP A 132 41.86 12.83 12.70
C ASP A 132 42.22 14.34 12.84
N ARG A 133 43.18 14.79 12.07
CA ARG A 133 43.61 16.19 12.10
C ARG A 133 43.26 16.89 10.77
N PRO A 134 42.89 18.20 10.81
CA PRO A 134 42.57 18.97 9.62
C PRO A 134 43.83 19.24 8.82
N ARG A 135 44.16 18.39 7.85
CA ARG A 135 45.37 18.46 7.01
C ARG A 135 45.07 18.71 5.53
N LEU A 136 43.82 18.54 5.08
CA LEU A 136 43.46 18.89 3.71
C LEU A 136 43.63 20.40 3.50
N PHE A 137 44.21 20.78 2.35
CA PHE A 137 44.53 22.17 1.97
C PHE A 137 45.51 22.87 2.92
N ALA A 138 46.28 22.12 3.73
CA ALA A 138 47.22 22.70 4.68
C ALA A 138 48.38 23.48 4.01
N HIS A 139 48.70 23.17 2.75
CA HIS A 139 49.69 23.85 1.93
C HIS A 139 49.24 25.24 1.46
N LEU A 140 47.94 25.54 1.52
CA LEU A 140 47.41 26.85 1.13
C LEU A 140 47.49 27.85 2.28
N ARG A 141 47.74 29.14 1.93
CA ARG A 141 47.62 30.26 2.87
C ARG A 141 46.19 30.39 3.40
N PRO A 142 45.95 31.00 4.58
CA PRO A 142 44.63 31.04 5.21
C PRO A 142 43.49 31.59 4.34
N ALA A 143 43.73 32.69 3.59
CA ALA A 143 42.68 33.28 2.75
C ALA A 143 42.30 32.39 1.55
N PRO A 144 43.24 31.94 0.67
CA PRO A 144 42.89 31.03 -0.43
C PRO A 144 42.39 29.68 0.06
N ARG A 145 42.79 29.20 1.24
CA ARG A 145 42.28 27.99 1.85
C ARG A 145 40.79 28.12 2.21
N ARG A 146 40.38 29.24 2.85
CA ARG A 146 38.96 29.49 3.18
C ARG A 146 38.13 29.63 1.91
N LEU A 147 38.65 30.28 0.89
CA LEU A 147 37.99 30.40 -0.41
C LEU A 147 37.81 29.03 -1.06
N ALA A 148 38.85 28.19 -1.12
CA ALA A 148 38.77 26.83 -1.67
C ALA A 148 37.77 25.96 -0.91
N GLN A 149 37.70 26.07 0.42
CA GLN A 149 36.71 25.38 1.24
C GLN A 149 35.27 25.83 0.91
N GLY A 150 35.05 27.15 0.88
CA GLY A 150 33.72 27.71 0.60
C GLY A 150 33.25 27.38 -0.81
N VAL A 151 34.08 27.61 -1.82
CA VAL A 151 33.74 27.27 -3.21
C VAL A 151 33.57 25.78 -3.41
N GLY A 152 34.46 24.95 -2.83
CA GLY A 152 34.34 23.50 -2.93
C GLY A 152 33.09 22.95 -2.23
N ALA A 153 32.76 23.46 -1.04
CA ALA A 153 31.55 23.06 -0.35
C ALA A 153 30.26 23.46 -1.11
N LEU A 154 30.24 24.70 -1.65
CA LEU A 154 29.12 25.14 -2.48
C LEU A 154 28.97 24.31 -3.76
N ALA A 155 30.10 23.99 -4.41
CA ALA A 155 30.10 23.13 -5.60
C ALA A 155 29.57 21.70 -5.27
N ALA A 156 30.01 21.11 -4.15
CA ALA A 156 29.51 19.82 -3.70
C ALA A 156 28.03 19.88 -3.35
N ILE A 157 27.55 20.90 -2.65
CA ILE A 157 26.10 21.07 -2.39
C ILE A 157 25.33 21.18 -3.71
N ALA A 158 25.81 21.98 -4.66
CA ALA A 158 25.17 22.13 -5.96
C ALA A 158 25.11 20.79 -6.74
N LEU A 159 26.19 20.00 -6.65
CA LEU A 159 26.25 18.69 -7.27
C LEU A 159 25.30 17.69 -6.59
N LEU A 160 25.26 17.63 -5.25
CA LEU A 160 24.28 16.80 -4.52
C LEU A 160 22.85 17.15 -4.92
N VAL A 161 22.50 18.43 -4.97
CA VAL A 161 21.18 18.87 -5.42
C VAL A 161 20.91 18.47 -6.87
N ALA A 162 21.90 18.59 -7.75
CA ALA A 162 21.75 18.20 -9.15
C ALA A 162 21.60 16.68 -9.33
N VAL A 163 22.29 15.89 -8.51
CA VAL A 163 22.20 14.42 -8.51
C VAL A 163 20.86 13.98 -7.93
N ASP A 164 20.46 14.54 -6.77
CA ASP A 164 19.24 14.14 -6.06
C ASP A 164 18.02 14.98 -6.48
N THR A 165 17.76 15.05 -7.79
CA THR A 165 16.56 15.73 -8.32
C THR A 165 16.03 15.03 -9.57
N PRO A 166 14.69 14.88 -9.70
CA PRO A 166 14.06 14.27 -10.89
C PRO A 166 14.34 14.99 -12.23
N ARG A 167 14.87 16.21 -12.18
CA ARG A 167 15.27 16.99 -13.37
C ARG A 167 16.78 16.97 -13.61
N GLY A 168 17.52 16.16 -12.85
CA GLY A 168 18.96 16.06 -12.90
C GLY A 168 19.47 15.04 -13.94
N PRO A 169 20.79 14.75 -13.90
CA PRO A 169 21.41 13.79 -14.83
C PRO A 169 20.97 12.33 -14.61
N PHE A 170 20.24 12.04 -13.54
CA PHE A 170 19.73 10.72 -13.16
C PHE A 170 18.19 10.71 -13.10
N ALA A 171 17.53 11.45 -13.99
CA ALA A 171 16.07 11.54 -14.02
C ALA A 171 15.39 10.16 -14.11
N ASP A 172 15.97 9.23 -14.85
CA ASP A 172 15.53 7.84 -15.01
C ASP A 172 15.50 7.04 -13.70
N VAL A 173 16.35 7.35 -12.74
CA VAL A 173 16.33 6.75 -11.40
C VAL A 173 15.04 7.10 -10.64
N PHE A 174 14.52 8.29 -10.85
CA PHE A 174 13.29 8.75 -10.20
C PHE A 174 12.02 8.31 -10.93
N ASP A 175 12.14 7.77 -12.14
CA ASP A 175 11.04 7.14 -12.89
C ASP A 175 10.87 5.66 -12.53
N LYS A 176 11.74 5.12 -11.67
CA LYS A 176 11.68 3.74 -11.17
C LYS A 176 10.42 3.54 -10.32
N GLY A 177 9.43 2.84 -10.86
CA GLY A 177 8.18 2.59 -10.15
C GLY A 177 8.36 1.73 -8.89
N MET A 178 7.39 1.83 -7.96
CA MET A 178 7.39 1.08 -6.69
C MET A 178 7.61 -0.42 -6.87
N TRP A 179 7.05 -1.02 -7.92
CA TRP A 179 7.20 -2.45 -8.22
C TRP A 179 8.65 -2.85 -8.52
N ALA A 180 9.39 -2.00 -9.23
CA ALA A 180 10.81 -2.25 -9.48
C ALA A 180 11.61 -2.20 -8.17
N MET A 181 11.31 -1.22 -7.28
CA MET A 181 11.93 -1.12 -5.96
C MET A 181 11.64 -2.33 -5.06
N MET A 182 10.45 -2.93 -5.16
CA MET A 182 10.10 -4.14 -4.39
C MET A 182 10.78 -5.41 -4.91
N ASN A 183 11.25 -5.41 -6.15
CA ASN A 183 11.85 -6.58 -6.79
C ASN A 183 13.38 -6.55 -6.85
N ASP A 184 14.02 -5.47 -6.46
CA ASP A 184 15.46 -5.36 -6.43
C ASP A 184 16.01 -5.07 -5.01
N ARG A 185 17.29 -4.75 -4.91
CA ARG A 185 17.99 -4.48 -3.65
C ARG A 185 18.81 -3.20 -3.69
N SER A 186 18.41 -2.27 -4.56
CA SER A 186 19.07 -0.97 -4.74
C SER A 186 18.77 0.01 -3.59
N TYR A 187 18.91 -0.43 -2.35
CA TYR A 187 18.39 0.25 -1.15
C TYR A 187 18.75 1.74 -1.02
N ILE A 188 19.92 2.17 -1.51
CA ILE A 188 20.29 3.60 -1.54
C ILE A 188 19.41 4.33 -2.54
N VAL A 189 19.28 3.77 -3.74
CA VAL A 189 18.48 4.35 -4.83
C VAL A 189 17.02 4.44 -4.42
N ASP A 190 16.45 3.33 -3.94
CA ASP A 190 15.06 3.23 -3.53
C ASP A 190 14.69 4.26 -2.46
N PHE A 191 15.59 4.44 -1.48
CA PHE A 191 15.40 5.43 -0.43
C PHE A 191 15.30 6.86 -0.97
N PHE A 192 16.25 7.28 -1.82
CA PHE A 192 16.25 8.63 -2.37
C PHE A 192 15.16 8.86 -3.42
N ALA A 193 14.92 7.88 -4.29
CA ALA A 193 13.85 7.96 -5.29
C ALA A 193 12.46 8.06 -4.64
N SER A 194 12.19 7.26 -3.60
CA SER A 194 10.91 7.27 -2.89
C SER A 194 10.61 8.60 -2.20
N PHE A 195 11.61 9.39 -1.84
CA PHE A 195 11.40 10.74 -1.29
C PHE A 195 10.65 11.64 -2.27
N TRP A 196 11.02 11.58 -3.55
CA TRP A 196 10.38 12.39 -4.59
C TRP A 196 9.06 11.79 -5.06
N GLN A 197 8.99 10.47 -5.21
CA GLN A 197 7.81 9.77 -5.70
C GLN A 197 6.63 9.82 -4.73
N THR A 198 6.88 9.98 -3.45
CA THR A 198 5.84 10.09 -2.42
C THR A 198 5.27 11.50 -2.26
N GLN A 199 5.76 12.49 -3.01
CA GLN A 199 5.23 13.85 -2.97
C GLN A 199 3.85 13.91 -3.62
N ILE A 200 2.84 14.26 -2.83
CA ILE A 200 1.46 14.36 -3.31
C ILE A 200 1.28 15.67 -4.05
N VAL A 201 0.65 15.57 -5.21
CA VAL A 201 0.09 16.72 -5.92
C VAL A 201 -1.42 16.54 -5.97
N VAL A 202 -2.14 17.37 -5.22
CA VAL A 202 -3.61 17.35 -5.24
C VAL A 202 -4.10 17.76 -6.64
N PRO A 203 -5.09 17.04 -7.23
CA PRO A 203 -5.64 17.39 -8.53
C PRO A 203 -6.09 18.84 -8.59
N LYS A 204 -5.75 19.52 -9.68
CA LYS A 204 -6.10 20.95 -9.87
C LYS A 204 -7.54 21.09 -10.36
N VAL A 205 -8.16 22.22 -9.98
CA VAL A 205 -9.48 22.62 -10.47
C VAL A 205 -9.52 22.69 -12.01
N ALA A 206 -10.46 21.98 -12.61
CA ALA A 206 -10.69 22.00 -14.05
C ALA A 206 -11.62 23.18 -14.44
N ALA A 207 -11.19 23.98 -15.43
CA ALA A 207 -11.95 25.14 -15.89
C ALA A 207 -13.24 24.77 -16.64
N ASP A 208 -13.24 23.62 -17.33
CA ASP A 208 -14.35 23.15 -18.17
C ASP A 208 -15.37 22.28 -17.39
N ALA A 209 -15.30 22.28 -16.07
CA ALA A 209 -16.20 21.56 -15.21
C ALA A 209 -17.68 21.97 -15.40
N GLU A 210 -18.58 21.00 -15.33
CA GLU A 210 -20.03 21.24 -15.39
C GLU A 210 -20.46 22.14 -14.22
N LYS A 211 -21.13 23.26 -14.55
CA LYS A 211 -21.56 24.26 -13.55
C LYS A 211 -22.95 23.96 -13.01
N GLY A 212 -23.20 24.38 -11.77
CA GLY A 212 -24.53 24.29 -11.15
C GLY A 212 -24.89 22.87 -10.67
N VAL A 213 -23.97 21.94 -10.65
CA VAL A 213 -24.19 20.61 -10.07
C VAL A 213 -24.28 20.71 -8.57
N VAL A 214 -25.41 20.28 -8.01
CA VAL A 214 -25.58 20.17 -6.56
C VAL A 214 -25.13 18.77 -6.12
N TRP A 215 -23.99 18.71 -5.44
CA TRP A 215 -23.36 17.45 -5.02
C TRP A 215 -23.88 16.94 -3.68
N THR A 216 -24.48 17.83 -2.84
CA THR A 216 -25.06 17.45 -1.53
C THR A 216 -26.44 18.04 -1.38
N GLN A 217 -27.31 17.35 -0.69
CA GLN A 217 -28.56 17.89 -0.20
C GLN A 217 -28.26 18.72 1.06
N SER A 218 -28.89 19.89 1.16
CA SER A 218 -28.78 20.94 2.19
C SER A 218 -27.92 20.66 3.45
N SER A 219 -27.15 21.66 3.85
CA SER A 219 -26.23 21.67 5.00
C SER A 219 -26.83 21.38 6.39
N ALA A 220 -28.15 21.25 6.51
CA ALA A 220 -28.82 20.95 7.79
C ALA A 220 -28.62 19.49 8.23
N ASP A 221 -28.34 18.57 7.31
CA ASP A 221 -28.20 17.13 7.58
C ASP A 221 -26.74 16.64 7.58
N ASN A 222 -25.78 17.53 7.34
CA ASN A 222 -24.37 17.17 7.24
C ASN A 222 -23.59 17.60 8.48
N PRO A 223 -23.04 16.68 9.27
CA PRO A 223 -22.04 17.05 10.26
C PRO A 223 -20.79 17.60 9.55
N PRO A 224 -20.14 18.64 10.13
CA PRO A 224 -18.93 19.20 9.56
C PRO A 224 -17.83 18.14 9.46
N ALA A 225 -17.05 18.21 8.39
CA ALA A 225 -15.88 17.36 8.20
C ALA A 225 -14.96 17.44 9.43
N CYS A 226 -14.57 16.28 9.94
CA CYS A 226 -13.67 16.20 11.06
C CYS A 226 -12.21 16.25 10.63
N ALA A 227 -11.64 17.45 10.61
CA ALA A 227 -10.22 17.67 10.30
C ALA A 227 -9.24 17.24 11.42
N LYS A 228 -9.71 16.73 12.55
CA LYS A 228 -8.87 16.23 13.65
C LYS A 228 -9.46 14.97 14.26
N ALA A 229 -8.61 14.03 14.64
CA ALA A 229 -8.91 12.69 15.20
C ALA A 229 -9.77 12.66 16.49
N ARG A 230 -10.46 13.72 16.83
CA ARG A 230 -11.37 13.84 18.00
C ARG A 230 -12.63 14.58 17.63
N CYS A 231 -13.41 14.01 16.69
CA CYS A 231 -14.81 14.41 16.64
C CYS A 231 -15.57 13.65 17.71
N ALA A 232 -16.09 14.40 18.68
CA ALA A 232 -17.16 13.88 19.53
C ALA A 232 -18.30 13.42 18.61
N ALA A 233 -18.68 12.15 18.67
CA ALA A 233 -19.74 11.57 17.88
C ALA A 233 -20.99 12.45 17.98
N ALA A 234 -21.37 13.11 16.90
CA ALA A 234 -22.69 13.69 16.79
C ALA A 234 -23.66 12.50 16.95
N LYS A 235 -24.40 12.49 18.06
CA LYS A 235 -25.40 11.45 18.30
C LYS A 235 -26.50 11.60 17.26
N PHE A 236 -26.45 10.79 16.23
CA PHE A 236 -27.60 10.61 15.36
C PHE A 236 -28.67 9.88 16.16
N ALA A 237 -29.70 10.62 16.53
CA ALA A 237 -30.86 10.07 17.19
C ALA A 237 -31.75 9.38 16.15
N SER A 238 -31.49 8.10 15.88
CA SER A 238 -32.53 7.21 15.37
C SER A 238 -32.33 5.83 15.99
N ALA A 239 -33.38 5.31 16.60
CA ALA A 239 -33.45 3.99 17.20
C ALA A 239 -33.50 2.85 16.17
N GLN A 240 -33.00 3.03 14.96
CA GLN A 240 -32.95 2.00 13.94
C GLN A 240 -31.70 1.15 14.17
N GLU A 241 -31.88 -0.14 14.36
CA GLU A 241 -30.76 -1.08 14.45
C GLU A 241 -30.03 -1.14 13.11
N HIS A 242 -28.85 -0.55 13.05
CA HIS A 242 -27.97 -0.69 11.89
C HIS A 242 -27.46 -2.14 11.77
N PRO A 243 -27.29 -2.67 10.54
CA PRO A 243 -26.78 -4.02 10.33
C PRO A 243 -25.32 -4.15 10.74
N ASP A 244 -24.90 -5.32 11.19
CA ASP A 244 -23.48 -5.66 11.19
C ASP A 244 -22.99 -5.75 9.73
N ILE A 245 -21.81 -5.23 9.43
CA ILE A 245 -21.25 -5.19 8.08
C ILE A 245 -19.90 -5.91 8.07
N VAL A 246 -19.75 -6.90 7.20
CA VAL A 246 -18.46 -7.53 6.91
C VAL A 246 -18.10 -7.24 5.46
N SER A 247 -16.95 -6.60 5.25
CA SER A 247 -16.37 -6.36 3.93
C SER A 247 -15.15 -7.25 3.78
N ILE A 248 -15.13 -8.13 2.78
CA ILE A 248 -14.04 -9.05 2.50
C ILE A 248 -13.36 -8.61 1.21
N LEU A 249 -12.07 -8.35 1.29
CA LEU A 249 -11.21 -8.18 0.14
C LEU A 249 -10.57 -9.54 -0.15
N GLU A 250 -10.90 -10.08 -1.31
CA GLU A 250 -10.35 -11.34 -1.82
C GLU A 250 -9.11 -11.05 -2.66
N GLU A 251 -7.96 -11.45 -2.14
CA GLU A 251 -6.66 -11.27 -2.81
C GLU A 251 -6.65 -11.93 -4.19
N SER A 252 -6.17 -11.21 -5.21
CA SER A 252 -5.97 -11.70 -6.59
C SER A 252 -7.17 -12.45 -7.19
N THR A 253 -8.41 -12.11 -6.78
CA THR A 253 -9.59 -12.92 -7.08
C THR A 253 -10.48 -12.31 -8.15
N PHE A 254 -10.82 -13.10 -9.15
CA PHE A 254 -11.83 -12.82 -10.17
C PHE A 254 -12.61 -14.09 -10.51
N ASP A 255 -13.76 -13.95 -11.15
CA ASP A 255 -14.58 -15.11 -11.53
C ASP A 255 -13.85 -15.98 -12.56
N PRO A 256 -13.42 -17.22 -12.23
CA PRO A 256 -12.72 -18.11 -13.17
C PRO A 256 -13.53 -18.43 -14.42
N SER A 257 -14.85 -18.27 -14.39
CA SER A 257 -15.70 -18.45 -15.60
C SER A 257 -15.38 -17.45 -16.72
N MET A 258 -14.67 -16.37 -16.41
CA MET A 258 -14.16 -15.41 -17.39
C MET A 258 -13.03 -15.99 -18.26
N LEU A 259 -12.28 -16.96 -17.76
CA LEU A 259 -11.23 -17.62 -18.53
C LEU A 259 -11.83 -18.43 -19.67
N LYS A 260 -11.30 -18.27 -20.89
CA LYS A 260 -11.81 -18.94 -22.10
C LYS A 260 -11.84 -20.44 -21.97
N ASP A 261 -10.82 -21.01 -21.36
CA ASP A 261 -10.62 -22.45 -21.24
C ASP A 261 -11.17 -23.02 -19.93
N CYS A 262 -11.70 -22.20 -19.03
CA CYS A 262 -12.32 -22.69 -17.81
C CYS A 262 -13.68 -23.33 -18.13
N THR A 263 -13.68 -24.63 -18.41
CA THR A 263 -14.86 -25.41 -18.81
C THR A 263 -15.32 -26.40 -17.74
N ILE A 264 -14.51 -26.64 -16.71
CA ILE A 264 -14.80 -27.59 -15.62
C ILE A 264 -15.78 -26.92 -14.64
N ALA A 265 -17.08 -27.18 -14.80
CA ALA A 265 -18.15 -26.45 -14.14
C ALA A 265 -17.97 -26.32 -12.62
N GLN A 266 -17.52 -27.39 -11.95
CA GLN A 266 -17.32 -27.41 -10.49
C GLN A 266 -16.21 -26.50 -9.98
N PHE A 267 -15.26 -26.09 -10.85
CA PHE A 267 -14.14 -25.20 -10.49
C PHE A 267 -14.22 -23.83 -11.15
N CYS A 268 -15.02 -23.72 -12.22
CA CYS A 268 -15.17 -22.47 -12.97
C CYS A 268 -16.47 -21.74 -12.61
N LYS A 269 -17.40 -22.36 -11.87
CA LYS A 269 -18.68 -21.79 -11.43
C LYS A 269 -18.82 -21.93 -9.92
N LEU A 270 -18.00 -21.17 -9.20
CA LEU A 270 -18.00 -21.18 -7.74
C LEU A 270 -19.24 -20.46 -7.19
N LYS A 271 -19.67 -20.85 -5.99
CA LYS A 271 -20.90 -20.34 -5.36
C LYS A 271 -20.77 -18.89 -4.93
N MET A 272 -19.57 -18.45 -4.58
CA MET A 272 -19.30 -17.07 -4.18
C MET A 272 -19.64 -16.06 -5.28
N PHE A 273 -19.63 -16.46 -6.56
CA PHE A 273 -20.01 -15.61 -7.68
C PHE A 273 -21.50 -15.76 -8.08
N ALA A 274 -22.21 -16.69 -7.45
CA ALA A 274 -23.61 -16.96 -7.78
C ALA A 274 -24.57 -16.06 -6.99
N THR A 275 -25.61 -15.58 -7.67
CA THR A 275 -26.69 -14.81 -7.04
C THR A 275 -27.72 -15.72 -6.40
N ASP A 276 -28.35 -15.23 -5.33
CA ASP A 276 -29.43 -15.89 -4.62
C ASP A 276 -30.47 -14.88 -4.09
N GLY A 277 -31.42 -15.36 -3.26
CA GLY A 277 -32.45 -14.51 -2.67
C GLY A 277 -31.95 -13.44 -1.70
N ARG A 278 -30.69 -13.53 -1.24
CA ARG A 278 -30.02 -12.56 -0.36
C ARG A 278 -29.20 -11.52 -1.12
N THR A 279 -28.94 -11.73 -2.41
CA THR A 279 -28.17 -10.82 -3.26
C THR A 279 -28.90 -9.50 -3.46
N ARG A 280 -28.21 -8.39 -3.22
CA ARG A 280 -28.73 -7.01 -3.37
C ARG A 280 -28.01 -6.22 -4.44
N ALA A 281 -26.71 -6.49 -4.64
CA ALA A 281 -25.92 -5.93 -5.71
C ALA A 281 -24.80 -6.91 -6.08
N HIS A 282 -24.51 -7.01 -7.37
CA HIS A 282 -23.45 -7.88 -7.89
C HIS A 282 -23.04 -7.43 -9.29
N GLY A 283 -21.88 -7.88 -9.72
CA GLY A 283 -21.40 -7.61 -11.09
C GLY A 283 -19.90 -7.59 -11.19
N PHE A 284 -19.43 -7.01 -12.28
CA PHE A 284 -17.99 -6.72 -12.43
C PHE A 284 -17.60 -5.54 -11.54
N ALA A 285 -16.41 -5.61 -10.95
CA ALA A 285 -15.75 -4.49 -10.30
C ALA A 285 -14.58 -4.02 -11.16
N THR A 286 -14.44 -2.70 -11.32
CA THR A 286 -13.27 -2.09 -11.97
C THR A 286 -12.25 -1.73 -10.90
N MET A 287 -11.07 -2.31 -11.01
CA MET A 287 -9.91 -2.03 -10.16
C MET A 287 -8.95 -1.07 -10.85
N HIS A 288 -7.98 -0.56 -10.11
CA HIS A 288 -7.03 0.44 -10.61
C HIS A 288 -5.60 -0.11 -10.72
N VAL A 289 -5.42 -1.38 -10.36
CA VAL A 289 -4.16 -2.11 -10.41
C VAL A 289 -4.37 -3.50 -10.98
N TRP A 290 -3.29 -4.10 -11.44
CA TRP A 290 -3.25 -5.43 -11.99
C TRP A 290 -2.04 -6.20 -11.45
N GLY A 291 -2.27 -7.40 -10.95
CA GLY A 291 -1.20 -8.30 -10.51
C GLY A 291 -0.52 -7.91 -9.21
N GLY A 292 -1.10 -6.99 -8.44
CA GLY A 292 -0.59 -6.54 -7.15
C GLY A 292 -1.07 -5.13 -6.78
N GLY A 293 -0.75 -4.66 -5.56
CA GLY A 293 -1.16 -3.33 -5.10
C GLY A 293 -2.47 -3.32 -4.33
N THR A 294 -2.80 -4.41 -3.67
CA THR A 294 -3.97 -4.62 -2.81
C THR A 294 -4.35 -3.40 -1.99
N TRP A 295 -3.36 -2.73 -1.39
CA TRP A 295 -3.57 -1.52 -0.57
C TRP A 295 -4.16 -0.34 -1.33
N THR A 296 -4.06 -0.30 -2.67
CA THR A 296 -4.73 0.74 -3.47
C THR A 296 -6.21 0.47 -3.64
N SER A 297 -6.61 -0.81 -3.70
CA SER A 297 -8.01 -1.24 -3.69
C SER A 297 -8.65 -1.04 -2.30
N GLU A 298 -7.89 -1.32 -1.21
CA GLU A 298 -8.28 -0.94 0.15
C GLU A 298 -8.50 0.57 0.27
N PHE A 299 -7.54 1.37 -0.21
CA PHE A 299 -7.64 2.83 -0.23
C PHE A 299 -8.89 3.29 -0.95
N ALA A 300 -9.15 2.78 -2.14
CA ALA A 300 -10.31 3.18 -2.95
C ALA A 300 -11.64 2.83 -2.26
N LEU A 301 -11.79 1.61 -1.71
CA LEU A 301 -12.96 1.20 -0.94
C LEU A 301 -13.19 2.09 0.29
N LEU A 302 -12.11 2.30 1.07
CA LEU A 302 -12.21 2.95 2.38
C LEU A 302 -12.35 4.46 2.29
N THR A 303 -11.83 5.09 1.23
CA THR A 303 -11.84 6.55 1.07
C THR A 303 -12.76 7.06 -0.02
N GLY A 304 -13.17 6.20 -0.96
CA GLY A 304 -13.91 6.61 -2.17
C GLY A 304 -13.08 7.40 -3.18
N LEU A 305 -11.76 7.50 -2.97
CA LEU A 305 -10.82 8.18 -3.87
C LEU A 305 -10.09 7.16 -4.75
N ASN A 306 -9.68 7.59 -5.95
CA ASN A 306 -8.86 6.79 -6.83
C ASN A 306 -7.38 7.19 -6.69
N HIS A 307 -6.50 6.24 -6.39
CA HIS A 307 -5.06 6.51 -6.24
C HIS A 307 -4.42 7.06 -7.53
N LEU A 308 -4.94 6.71 -8.71
CA LEU A 308 -4.46 7.21 -10.00
C LEU A 308 -4.62 8.74 -10.15
N SER A 309 -5.54 9.35 -9.40
CA SER A 309 -5.68 10.82 -9.37
C SER A 309 -4.43 11.53 -8.81
N PHE A 310 -3.55 10.79 -8.14
CA PHE A 310 -2.31 11.32 -7.53
C PHE A 310 -1.04 10.86 -8.26
N GLY A 311 -1.17 10.28 -9.46
CA GLY A 311 -0.05 9.75 -10.24
C GLY A 311 0.73 8.67 -9.48
N GLU A 312 2.06 8.63 -9.64
CA GLU A 312 2.94 7.66 -8.97
C GLU A 312 2.84 7.73 -7.43
N ALA A 313 2.62 8.92 -6.87
CA ALA A 313 2.44 9.09 -5.43
C ALA A 313 1.25 8.30 -4.88
N GLY A 314 0.25 8.03 -5.70
CA GLY A 314 -0.92 7.24 -5.32
C GLY A 314 -0.60 5.80 -4.95
N LEU A 315 0.46 5.20 -5.52
CA LEU A 315 0.91 3.86 -5.15
C LEU A 315 1.43 3.78 -3.70
N TYR A 316 1.81 4.91 -3.13
CA TYR A 316 2.27 5.01 -1.74
C TYR A 316 1.14 5.41 -0.77
N ALA A 317 -0.11 5.21 -1.14
CA ALA A 317 -1.30 5.63 -0.37
C ALA A 317 -1.23 5.33 1.13
N PRO A 318 -0.75 4.15 1.61
CA PRO A 318 -0.64 3.87 3.04
C PRO A 318 0.35 4.79 3.79
N TYR A 319 1.30 5.37 3.08
CA TYR A 319 2.33 6.23 3.66
C TYR A 319 1.97 7.72 3.59
N ASN A 320 1.46 8.15 2.45
CA ASN A 320 1.34 9.56 2.12
C ASN A 320 -0.10 10.07 2.04
N LEU A 321 -1.05 9.27 1.57
CA LEU A 321 -2.46 9.66 1.45
C LEU A 321 -3.25 9.33 2.72
N ALA A 322 -3.08 8.15 3.31
CA ALA A 322 -3.84 7.72 4.48
C ALA A 322 -3.87 8.75 5.63
N PRO A 323 -2.74 9.38 6.02
CA PRO A 323 -2.75 10.39 7.08
C PRO A 323 -3.39 11.73 6.66
N ARG A 324 -3.67 11.94 5.37
CA ARG A 324 -4.16 13.21 4.81
C ARG A 324 -5.61 13.18 4.35
N VAL A 325 -6.23 12.00 4.25
CA VAL A 325 -7.64 11.90 3.83
C VAL A 325 -8.57 12.40 4.93
N ALA A 326 -9.50 13.27 4.55
CA ALA A 326 -10.48 13.83 5.48
C ALA A 326 -11.71 12.92 5.66
N TYR A 327 -12.15 12.25 4.59
CA TYR A 327 -13.36 11.46 4.53
C TYR A 327 -13.03 9.98 4.32
N THR A 328 -13.61 9.11 5.15
CA THR A 328 -13.42 7.65 5.02
C THR A 328 -14.69 6.92 5.43
N LEU A 329 -14.93 5.75 4.84
CA LEU A 329 -16.01 4.86 5.22
C LEU A 329 -16.00 4.52 6.74
N PRO A 330 -14.83 4.17 7.35
CA PRO A 330 -14.74 3.99 8.79
C PRO A 330 -15.24 5.17 9.61
N ARG A 331 -14.90 6.40 9.24
CA ARG A 331 -15.33 7.60 9.97
C ARG A 331 -16.83 7.84 9.88
N VAL A 332 -17.43 7.58 8.70
CA VAL A 332 -18.89 7.67 8.52
C VAL A 332 -19.59 6.61 9.38
N LEU A 333 -19.09 5.39 9.37
CA LEU A 333 -19.64 4.30 10.20
C LEU A 333 -19.48 4.62 11.70
N HIS A 334 -18.37 5.18 12.12
CA HIS A 334 -18.17 5.67 13.48
C HIS A 334 -19.22 6.71 13.89
N ALA A 335 -19.48 7.71 13.01
CA ALA A 335 -20.50 8.72 13.25
C ALA A 335 -21.91 8.10 13.38
N ALA A 336 -22.15 6.96 12.72
CA ALA A 336 -23.37 6.17 12.84
C ALA A 336 -23.36 5.18 14.04
N GLY A 337 -22.34 5.21 14.89
CA GLY A 337 -22.26 4.42 16.12
C GLY A 337 -21.65 3.01 15.97
N TYR A 338 -21.02 2.71 14.85
CA TYR A 338 -20.35 1.42 14.67
C TYR A 338 -19.07 1.29 15.49
N ARG A 339 -18.78 0.07 15.91
CA ARG A 339 -17.44 -0.40 16.20
C ARG A 339 -16.79 -0.81 14.88
N VAL A 340 -15.56 -0.35 14.61
CA VAL A 340 -14.88 -0.51 13.31
C VAL A 340 -13.56 -1.24 13.52
N ILE A 341 -13.42 -2.45 12.95
CA ILE A 341 -12.22 -3.27 13.11
C ILE A 341 -11.72 -3.82 11.78
N ALA A 342 -10.42 -4.09 11.72
CA ALA A 342 -9.78 -4.80 10.62
C ALA A 342 -9.18 -6.12 11.10
N ILE A 343 -9.25 -7.16 10.25
CA ILE A 343 -8.57 -8.44 10.41
C ILE A 343 -7.66 -8.60 9.20
N TYR A 344 -6.36 -8.55 9.45
CA TYR A 344 -5.33 -8.55 8.42
C TYR A 344 -4.54 -9.85 8.53
N PRO A 345 -4.44 -10.68 7.49
CA PRO A 345 -3.92 -12.04 7.61
C PRO A 345 -2.41 -12.12 7.81
N MET A 346 -1.70 -11.01 7.62
CA MET A 346 -0.25 -10.92 7.78
C MET A 346 0.14 -9.78 8.73
N THR A 347 1.45 -9.47 8.83
CA THR A 347 1.90 -8.34 9.63
C THR A 347 1.39 -7.00 9.12
N GLY A 348 0.80 -6.21 10.00
CA GLY A 348 0.36 -4.85 9.69
C GLY A 348 1.50 -3.86 9.44
N ASP A 349 2.74 -4.28 9.62
CA ASP A 349 3.92 -3.46 9.33
C ASP A 349 4.34 -3.56 7.84
N PHE A 350 3.77 -4.54 7.11
CA PHE A 350 3.88 -4.58 5.65
C PHE A 350 3.17 -3.37 5.04
N ILE A 351 3.86 -2.65 4.13
CA ILE A 351 3.34 -1.44 3.45
C ILE A 351 2.66 -0.45 4.42
N ASN A 352 3.12 -0.37 5.68
CA ASN A 352 2.55 0.56 6.66
C ASN A 352 1.04 0.39 6.93
N ALA A 353 0.48 -0.81 6.68
CA ALA A 353 -0.96 -1.05 6.72
C ALA A 353 -1.59 -0.68 8.07
N ARG A 354 -0.97 -1.06 9.20
CA ARG A 354 -1.47 -0.77 10.55
C ARG A 354 -1.71 0.73 10.79
N ASN A 355 -0.75 1.58 10.40
CA ASN A 355 -0.88 3.02 10.55
C ASN A 355 -1.91 3.59 9.59
N ALA A 356 -1.93 3.11 8.34
CA ALA A 356 -2.93 3.53 7.37
C ALA A 356 -4.36 3.23 7.85
N TYR A 357 -4.62 2.04 8.38
CA TYR A 357 -5.94 1.70 8.94
C TYR A 357 -6.32 2.56 10.15
N LYS A 358 -5.35 2.88 11.02
CA LYS A 358 -5.55 3.85 12.11
C LYS A 358 -5.94 5.23 11.57
N ASP A 359 -5.24 5.70 10.54
CA ASP A 359 -5.50 6.98 9.89
C ASP A 359 -6.84 6.99 9.15
N TYR A 360 -7.28 5.88 8.57
CA TYR A 360 -8.64 5.72 8.01
C TYR A 360 -9.73 5.75 9.09
N GLY A 361 -9.39 5.54 10.35
CA GLY A 361 -10.33 5.63 11.47
C GLY A 361 -10.81 4.28 12.02
N PHE A 362 -10.05 3.21 11.86
CA PHE A 362 -10.34 1.94 12.52
C PHE A 362 -10.02 2.01 14.02
N ASP A 363 -10.92 1.45 14.84
CA ASP A 363 -10.74 1.32 16.28
C ASP A 363 -9.67 0.29 16.65
N LYS A 364 -9.61 -0.79 15.86
CA LYS A 364 -8.71 -1.89 16.13
C LYS A 364 -8.28 -2.58 14.84
N PHE A 365 -7.00 -2.87 14.80
CA PHE A 365 -6.35 -3.65 13.77
C PHE A 365 -5.88 -4.97 14.40
N TYR A 366 -6.40 -6.08 13.91
CA TYR A 366 -6.00 -7.42 14.31
C TYR A 366 -4.97 -7.95 13.33
N ASP A 367 -3.76 -8.10 13.81
CA ASP A 367 -2.61 -8.59 13.06
C ASP A 367 -2.64 -10.12 13.00
N GLY A 368 -2.54 -10.68 11.81
CA GLY A 368 -2.58 -12.13 11.61
C GLY A 368 -1.46 -12.88 12.31
N GLN A 369 -0.30 -12.26 12.47
CA GLN A 369 0.82 -12.87 13.21
C GLN A 369 0.46 -13.15 14.67
N ASP A 370 -0.35 -12.31 15.32
CA ASP A 370 -0.81 -12.54 16.69
C ASP A 370 -1.69 -13.79 16.80
N TYR A 371 -2.16 -14.32 15.68
CA TYR A 371 -3.03 -15.50 15.57
C TYR A 371 -2.37 -16.68 14.87
N GLY A 372 -1.08 -16.58 14.56
CA GLY A 372 -0.32 -17.63 13.88
C GLY A 372 -0.57 -17.72 12.37
N LEU A 373 -1.17 -16.69 11.76
CA LEU A 373 -1.34 -16.62 10.31
C LEU A 373 -0.03 -16.16 9.63
N SER A 374 0.14 -16.58 8.40
CA SER A 374 1.26 -16.25 7.52
C SER A 374 0.77 -16.12 6.07
N TRP A 375 1.66 -15.76 5.16
CA TRP A 375 1.40 -15.75 3.72
C TRP A 375 0.87 -17.08 3.15
N GLU A 376 1.26 -18.20 3.76
CA GLU A 376 0.90 -19.55 3.32
C GLU A 376 -0.37 -20.08 3.96
N SER A 377 -0.96 -19.34 4.92
CA SER A 377 -2.13 -19.79 5.65
C SER A 377 -3.33 -19.96 4.73
N PRO A 378 -4.03 -21.12 4.77
CA PRO A 378 -5.26 -21.29 4.02
C PRO A 378 -6.40 -20.43 4.61
N ASP A 379 -7.37 -20.06 3.78
CA ASP A 379 -8.52 -19.27 4.24
C ASP A 379 -9.34 -19.94 5.34
N SER A 380 -9.30 -21.27 5.42
CA SER A 380 -9.90 -22.00 6.55
C SER A 380 -9.36 -21.58 7.92
N ASP A 381 -8.08 -21.23 8.01
CA ASP A 381 -7.45 -20.75 9.25
C ASP A 381 -7.84 -19.30 9.52
N LEU A 382 -7.90 -18.48 8.48
CA LEU A 382 -8.39 -17.10 8.56
C LEU A 382 -9.84 -17.05 9.04
N VAL A 383 -10.70 -17.94 8.54
CA VAL A 383 -12.11 -18.07 8.99
C VAL A 383 -12.19 -18.39 10.48
N GLN A 384 -11.36 -19.29 11.00
CA GLN A 384 -11.31 -19.59 12.44
C GLN A 384 -10.86 -18.36 13.26
N VAL A 385 -9.95 -17.55 12.74
CA VAL A 385 -9.53 -16.28 13.37
C VAL A 385 -10.68 -15.29 13.34
N PHE A 386 -11.36 -15.16 12.20
CA PHE A 386 -12.54 -14.31 12.05
C PHE A 386 -13.62 -14.69 13.08
N ASP A 387 -14.00 -15.94 13.18
CA ASP A 387 -15.04 -16.42 14.11
C ASP A 387 -14.70 -16.04 15.57
N ARG A 388 -13.45 -16.27 15.98
CA ARG A 388 -12.99 -15.92 17.34
C ARG A 388 -13.03 -14.42 17.60
N ILE A 389 -12.58 -13.61 16.65
CA ILE A 389 -12.55 -12.14 16.78
C ILE A 389 -13.98 -11.60 16.75
N TYR A 390 -14.80 -12.01 15.78
CA TYR A 390 -16.18 -11.57 15.63
C TYR A 390 -17.00 -11.87 16.89
N ALA A 391 -16.95 -13.11 17.40
CA ALA A 391 -17.65 -13.50 18.62
C ALA A 391 -17.18 -12.69 19.84
N ARG A 392 -15.87 -12.46 19.98
CA ARG A 392 -15.29 -11.66 21.07
C ARG A 392 -15.73 -10.19 21.02
N GLU A 393 -15.67 -9.58 19.85
CA GLU A 393 -16.10 -8.19 19.67
C GLU A 393 -17.60 -8.07 19.94
N LYS A 394 -18.44 -8.93 19.38
CA LYS A 394 -19.89 -8.93 19.63
C LYS A 394 -20.23 -9.12 21.10
N LYS A 395 -19.51 -9.98 21.82
CA LYS A 395 -19.67 -10.13 23.28
C LYS A 395 -19.36 -8.82 24.02
N THR A 396 -18.35 -8.08 23.57
CA THR A 396 -17.89 -6.83 24.21
C THR A 396 -18.84 -5.67 23.94
N ILE A 397 -19.31 -5.52 22.69
CA ILE A 397 -20.09 -4.35 22.24
C ILE A 397 -21.60 -4.57 22.34
N GLY A 398 -22.06 -5.80 22.56
CA GLY A 398 -23.49 -6.15 22.70
C GLY A 398 -24.31 -5.85 21.45
N LYS A 399 -25.23 -4.88 21.56
CA LYS A 399 -26.12 -4.46 20.46
C LYS A 399 -25.51 -3.49 19.47
N GLN A 400 -24.38 -2.87 19.81
CA GLN A 400 -23.69 -1.94 18.90
C GLN A 400 -23.39 -2.61 17.57
N PRO A 401 -23.60 -1.95 16.42
CA PRO A 401 -23.26 -2.51 15.13
C PRO A 401 -21.74 -2.61 14.95
N LEU A 402 -21.29 -3.63 14.22
CA LEU A 402 -19.90 -3.94 13.97
C LEU A 402 -19.61 -3.82 12.47
N PHE A 403 -18.55 -3.11 12.11
CA PHE A 403 -17.92 -3.17 10.80
C PHE A 403 -16.63 -3.95 10.90
N VAL A 404 -16.47 -4.95 10.03
CA VAL A 404 -15.24 -5.74 9.90
C VAL A 404 -14.73 -5.61 8.48
N MET A 405 -13.51 -5.11 8.31
CA MET A 405 -12.73 -5.27 7.09
C MET A 405 -11.85 -6.50 7.24
N LEU A 406 -12.02 -7.48 6.37
CA LEU A 406 -11.29 -8.75 6.35
C LEU A 406 -10.54 -8.86 5.02
N LEU A 407 -9.25 -9.22 5.05
CA LEU A 407 -8.46 -9.53 3.87
C LEU A 407 -8.18 -11.04 3.82
N THR A 408 -8.19 -11.61 2.60
CA THR A 408 -7.62 -12.93 2.33
C THR A 408 -6.23 -12.80 1.72
N LEU A 409 -5.46 -13.86 1.64
CA LEU A 409 -4.13 -13.88 1.01
C LEU A 409 -3.85 -15.16 0.22
N ARG A 410 -4.71 -16.16 0.31
CA ARG A 410 -4.40 -17.47 -0.25
C ARG A 410 -4.19 -17.46 -1.76
N GLU A 411 -4.89 -16.58 -2.47
CA GLU A 411 -4.81 -16.42 -3.93
C GLU A 411 -3.63 -15.58 -4.39
N HIS A 412 -2.81 -15.06 -3.47
CA HIS A 412 -1.60 -14.31 -3.82
C HIS A 412 -0.60 -15.18 -4.59
N GLY A 413 0.00 -14.62 -5.66
CA GLY A 413 1.07 -15.28 -6.40
C GLY A 413 2.34 -15.51 -5.56
N PRO A 414 3.28 -16.34 -6.04
CA PRO A 414 3.23 -17.07 -7.30
C PRO A 414 2.35 -18.33 -7.22
N HIS A 415 1.73 -18.70 -8.34
CA HIS A 415 0.89 -19.89 -8.43
C HIS A 415 1.71 -21.07 -8.97
N MET A 416 2.75 -21.47 -8.24
CA MET A 416 3.80 -22.38 -8.70
C MET A 416 3.99 -23.62 -7.81
N ASP A 417 3.01 -23.90 -6.92
CA ASP A 417 3.06 -25.12 -6.11
C ASP A 417 3.12 -26.34 -7.04
N PRO A 418 4.03 -27.29 -6.83
CA PRO A 418 4.10 -28.50 -7.65
C PRO A 418 2.81 -29.30 -7.62
N TYR A 419 2.42 -29.92 -8.73
CA TYR A 419 1.21 -30.77 -8.78
C TYR A 419 1.18 -31.81 -7.66
N SER A 420 2.32 -32.35 -7.26
CA SER A 420 2.43 -33.36 -6.19
C SER A 420 2.02 -32.86 -4.80
N THR A 421 1.90 -31.55 -4.61
CA THR A 421 1.50 -30.94 -3.34
C THR A 421 0.02 -30.57 -3.29
N MET A 422 -0.67 -30.66 -4.43
CA MET A 422 -2.08 -30.34 -4.54
C MET A 422 -2.97 -31.59 -4.49
N PRO A 423 -4.18 -31.51 -3.92
CA PRO A 423 -5.12 -32.65 -3.93
C PRO A 423 -5.73 -32.86 -5.32
N PRO A 424 -6.22 -34.06 -5.65
CA PRO A 424 -7.04 -34.27 -6.84
C PRO A 424 -8.27 -33.35 -6.86
N PRO A 425 -8.62 -32.81 -8.05
CA PRO A 425 -8.05 -33.07 -9.36
C PRO A 425 -6.92 -32.11 -9.76
N PHE A 426 -6.47 -31.23 -8.86
CA PHE A 426 -5.46 -30.20 -9.12
C PHE A 426 -4.02 -30.75 -9.18
N ASP A 427 -3.85 -32.04 -8.93
CA ASP A 427 -2.58 -32.78 -8.95
C ASP A 427 -2.06 -33.08 -10.38
N LYS A 428 -2.66 -32.47 -11.40
CA LYS A 428 -2.34 -32.65 -12.81
C LYS A 428 -2.87 -31.47 -13.65
N PRO A 429 -2.43 -31.33 -14.92
CA PRO A 429 -2.99 -30.35 -15.86
C PRO A 429 -4.51 -30.53 -15.99
N LEU A 430 -5.25 -29.43 -15.86
CA LEU A 430 -6.72 -29.39 -15.94
C LEU A 430 -7.23 -28.94 -17.31
N PHE A 431 -6.41 -28.22 -18.08
CA PHE A 431 -6.80 -27.58 -19.32
C PHE A 431 -6.20 -28.29 -20.53
N PRO A 432 -6.93 -28.34 -21.68
CA PRO A 432 -6.38 -28.85 -22.91
C PRO A 432 -5.19 -27.99 -23.34
N ARG A 433 -4.16 -28.63 -23.90
CA ARG A 433 -2.97 -27.95 -24.42
C ARG A 433 -3.34 -27.05 -25.60
N HIS A 434 -2.96 -25.78 -25.52
CA HIS A 434 -3.13 -24.86 -26.64
C HIS A 434 -2.10 -23.72 -26.68
N TRP A 435 -1.37 -23.45 -25.61
CA TRP A 435 -0.32 -22.44 -25.60
C TRP A 435 0.98 -22.98 -26.21
N LYS A 436 1.72 -22.11 -26.89
CA LYS A 436 2.99 -22.45 -27.52
C LYS A 436 4.06 -21.46 -27.06
N PRO A 437 5.30 -21.89 -26.80
CA PRO A 437 5.78 -23.29 -26.86
C PRO A 437 5.22 -24.17 -25.72
N LYS A 438 5.63 -25.46 -25.72
CA LYS A 438 5.15 -26.44 -24.72
C LYS A 438 5.41 -26.00 -23.27
N GLU A 439 6.54 -25.37 -23.04
CA GLU A 439 6.96 -24.87 -21.72
C GLU A 439 5.99 -23.80 -21.20
N LEU A 440 5.49 -22.92 -22.06
CA LEU A 440 4.45 -21.95 -21.73
C LEU A 440 3.13 -22.66 -21.40
N ASP A 441 2.76 -23.70 -22.15
CA ASP A 441 1.56 -24.49 -21.89
C ASP A 441 1.63 -25.21 -20.54
N ASP A 442 2.73 -25.87 -20.26
CA ASP A 442 2.97 -26.56 -18.98
C ASP A 442 2.92 -25.55 -17.81
N TRP A 443 3.52 -24.38 -17.97
CA TRP A 443 3.53 -23.31 -16.99
C TRP A 443 2.14 -22.71 -16.76
N MET A 444 1.37 -22.39 -17.81
CA MET A 444 0.02 -21.87 -17.73
C MET A 444 -0.92 -22.87 -17.05
N ASN A 445 -0.82 -24.15 -17.40
CA ASN A 445 -1.62 -25.20 -16.76
C ASN A 445 -1.32 -25.30 -15.25
N LEU A 446 -0.04 -25.22 -14.85
CA LEU A 446 0.33 -25.24 -13.44
C LEU A 446 -0.26 -24.04 -12.68
N ASN A 447 -0.10 -22.81 -13.23
CA ASN A 447 -0.61 -21.60 -12.62
C ASN A 447 -2.14 -21.63 -12.48
N LEU A 448 -2.85 -22.05 -13.54
CA LEU A 448 -4.31 -22.11 -13.51
C LEU A 448 -4.84 -23.21 -12.56
N ALA A 449 -4.17 -24.36 -12.47
CA ALA A 449 -4.53 -25.41 -11.51
C ALA A 449 -4.34 -24.92 -10.06
N ASN A 450 -3.20 -24.27 -9.77
CA ASN A 450 -2.92 -23.64 -8.49
C ASN A 450 -3.99 -22.61 -8.12
N TYR A 451 -4.27 -21.70 -9.04
CA TYR A 451 -5.26 -20.64 -8.84
C TYR A 451 -6.64 -21.22 -8.53
N LEU A 452 -7.13 -22.18 -9.34
CA LEU A 452 -8.42 -22.81 -9.12
C LEU A 452 -8.47 -23.60 -7.81
N TYR A 453 -7.38 -24.22 -7.40
CA TYR A 453 -7.30 -24.89 -6.09
C TYR A 453 -7.48 -23.90 -4.96
N ARG A 454 -6.75 -22.79 -5.01
CA ARG A 454 -6.78 -21.77 -3.95
C ARG A 454 -8.13 -21.08 -3.86
N VAL A 455 -8.66 -20.58 -4.99
CA VAL A 455 -9.99 -19.90 -5.02
C VAL A 455 -11.16 -20.82 -4.66
N SER A 456 -11.01 -22.13 -4.83
CA SER A 456 -12.00 -23.11 -4.32
C SER A 456 -12.01 -23.15 -2.78
N GLY A 457 -10.89 -22.87 -2.13
CA GLY A 457 -10.80 -22.68 -0.68
C GLY A 457 -11.54 -21.42 -0.22
N SER A 458 -11.38 -20.31 -0.96
CA SER A 458 -12.09 -19.05 -0.68
C SER A 458 -13.59 -19.18 -0.87
N ASP A 459 -14.07 -19.95 -1.86
CA ASP A 459 -15.50 -20.26 -2.03
C ASP A 459 -16.09 -20.89 -0.75
N ALA A 460 -15.36 -21.80 -0.11
CA ALA A 460 -15.77 -22.43 1.14
C ALA A 460 -15.70 -21.45 2.34
N ALA A 461 -14.67 -20.61 2.39
CA ALA A 461 -14.49 -19.61 3.42
C ALA A 461 -15.59 -18.53 3.38
N ILE A 462 -15.89 -18.00 2.20
CA ILE A 462 -16.99 -17.05 1.97
C ILE A 462 -18.33 -17.68 2.38
N ALA A 463 -18.60 -18.91 1.98
CA ALA A 463 -19.85 -19.61 2.35
C ALA A 463 -20.00 -19.77 3.88
N HIS A 464 -18.90 -20.01 4.60
CA HIS A 464 -18.89 -20.09 6.05
C HIS A 464 -19.20 -18.73 6.69
N ILE A 465 -18.51 -17.67 6.26
CA ILE A 465 -18.72 -16.31 6.77
C ILE A 465 -20.13 -15.82 6.45
N GLU A 466 -20.63 -16.07 5.23
CA GLU A 466 -22.01 -15.77 4.84
C GLU A 466 -23.00 -16.42 5.80
N LYS A 467 -22.85 -17.71 6.09
CA LYS A 467 -23.70 -18.43 7.03
C LYS A 467 -23.61 -17.85 8.44
N THR A 468 -22.41 -17.67 8.96
CA THR A 468 -22.18 -17.11 10.30
C THR A 468 -22.84 -15.75 10.46
N LEU A 469 -22.71 -14.89 9.46
CA LEU A 469 -23.18 -13.51 9.50
C LEU A 469 -24.69 -13.41 9.21
N LEU A 470 -25.14 -13.96 8.07
CA LEU A 470 -26.51 -13.75 7.59
C LEU A 470 -27.55 -14.65 8.27
N ASP A 471 -27.12 -15.72 8.96
CA ASP A 471 -27.99 -16.58 9.78
C ASP A 471 -27.96 -16.22 11.28
N SER A 472 -27.26 -15.13 11.65
CA SER A 472 -27.09 -14.71 13.05
C SER A 472 -28.36 -14.23 13.77
N GLY A 473 -29.47 -14.06 13.04
CA GLY A 473 -30.73 -13.50 13.56
C GLY A 473 -30.69 -11.97 13.77
N ARG A 474 -29.59 -11.31 13.43
CA ARG A 474 -29.44 -9.85 13.44
C ARG A 474 -29.40 -9.32 12.01
N PRO A 475 -29.82 -8.07 11.75
CA PRO A 475 -29.59 -7.46 10.45
C PRO A 475 -28.09 -7.48 10.13
N ALA A 476 -27.74 -7.97 8.95
CA ALA A 476 -26.35 -8.12 8.54
C ALA A 476 -26.18 -7.95 7.03
N LEU A 477 -25.02 -7.41 6.65
CA LEU A 477 -24.57 -7.16 5.28
C LEU A 477 -23.22 -7.79 5.08
N LEU A 478 -23.08 -8.60 4.05
CA LEU A 478 -21.83 -9.14 3.54
C LEU A 478 -21.51 -8.48 2.20
N PHE A 479 -20.35 -7.87 2.10
CA PHE A 479 -19.76 -7.36 0.86
C PHE A 479 -18.45 -8.08 0.62
N HIS A 480 -18.25 -8.66 -0.55
CA HIS A 480 -16.95 -9.22 -0.94
C HIS A 480 -16.61 -8.88 -2.39
N PHE A 481 -15.32 -8.72 -2.66
CA PHE A 481 -14.82 -8.30 -3.96
C PHE A 481 -13.37 -8.72 -4.15
N GLY A 482 -12.95 -8.93 -5.39
CA GLY A 482 -11.54 -9.15 -5.72
C GLY A 482 -10.80 -7.81 -5.86
N ASP A 483 -9.60 -7.72 -5.32
CA ASP A 483 -8.78 -6.50 -5.31
C ASP A 483 -8.06 -6.21 -6.63
N HIS A 484 -7.68 -7.23 -7.35
CA HIS A 484 -7.12 -7.23 -8.71
C HIS A 484 -7.11 -8.68 -9.26
N GLN A 485 -6.80 -8.82 -10.55
CA GLN A 485 -6.53 -10.14 -11.12
C GLN A 485 -5.08 -10.55 -10.85
N PRO A 486 -4.78 -11.87 -10.75
CA PRO A 486 -3.40 -12.33 -10.65
C PRO A 486 -2.61 -11.98 -11.90
N SER A 487 -1.32 -11.64 -11.73
CA SER A 487 -0.43 -11.34 -12.85
C SER A 487 -0.10 -12.58 -13.69
N PHE A 488 -0.14 -13.77 -13.10
CA PHE A 488 0.43 -14.98 -13.66
C PHE A 488 1.84 -14.73 -14.22
N ASP A 489 2.66 -13.98 -13.48
CA ASP A 489 4.03 -13.55 -13.84
C ASP A 489 4.14 -12.93 -15.25
N GLY A 490 3.13 -12.16 -15.65
CA GLY A 490 3.05 -11.50 -16.95
C GLY A 490 2.64 -12.40 -18.11
N ALA A 491 2.28 -13.66 -17.86
CA ALA A 491 1.84 -14.56 -18.91
C ALA A 491 0.47 -14.14 -19.48
N ILE A 492 0.29 -14.39 -20.77
CA ILE A 492 -0.94 -14.04 -21.49
C ILE A 492 -2.09 -14.91 -20.98
N ARG A 493 -3.19 -14.24 -20.58
CA ARG A 493 -4.46 -14.88 -20.26
C ARG A 493 -5.44 -14.67 -21.39
N GLU A 494 -6.15 -15.70 -21.77
CA GLU A 494 -7.26 -15.58 -22.70
C GLU A 494 -8.58 -15.49 -21.95
N LEU A 495 -9.20 -14.31 -22.00
CA LEU A 495 -10.50 -14.05 -21.40
C LEU A 495 -11.62 -14.21 -22.45
N LYS A 496 -12.78 -14.66 -21.99
CA LYS A 496 -14.03 -14.64 -22.78
C LYS A 496 -14.45 -13.19 -23.04
N LYS A 497 -15.10 -12.93 -24.17
CA LYS A 497 -15.73 -11.64 -24.47
C LYS A 497 -17.05 -11.45 -23.70
N ILE A 498 -17.01 -11.56 -22.40
CA ILE A 498 -18.16 -11.37 -21.50
C ILE A 498 -18.10 -10.05 -20.75
N VAL A 499 -16.98 -9.36 -20.80
CA VAL A 499 -16.79 -8.06 -20.18
C VAL A 499 -17.56 -7.02 -20.99
N PRO A 500 -18.32 -6.11 -20.33
CA PRO A 500 -19.06 -5.06 -21.05
C PRO A 500 -18.13 -4.22 -21.92
N ALA A 501 -18.62 -3.84 -23.12
CA ALA A 501 -17.85 -2.99 -24.03
C ALA A 501 -17.51 -1.59 -23.46
N SER A 502 -18.21 -1.21 -22.38
CA SER A 502 -17.94 0.04 -21.65
C SER A 502 -16.72 -0.05 -20.75
N VAL A 503 -16.13 -1.23 -20.56
CA VAL A 503 -14.93 -1.42 -19.75
C VAL A 503 -13.70 -1.33 -20.66
N PRO A 504 -12.80 -0.36 -20.46
CA PRO A 504 -11.68 -0.13 -21.37
C PRO A 504 -10.68 -1.27 -21.42
N ASP A 505 -10.37 -1.90 -20.27
CA ASP A 505 -9.42 -2.98 -20.16
C ASP A 505 -9.92 -4.10 -19.22
N ALA A 506 -10.11 -5.29 -19.80
CA ALA A 506 -10.57 -6.46 -19.07
C ALA A 506 -9.57 -6.97 -18.02
N ASN A 507 -8.29 -6.56 -18.07
CA ASN A 507 -7.31 -6.95 -17.05
C ASN A 507 -7.58 -6.32 -15.69
N PHE A 508 -8.27 -5.19 -15.65
CA PHE A 508 -8.64 -4.47 -14.43
C PHE A 508 -10.01 -4.88 -13.88
N ILE A 509 -10.62 -5.91 -14.45
CA ILE A 509 -11.94 -6.39 -14.01
C ILE A 509 -11.81 -7.54 -13.02
N THR A 510 -12.46 -7.36 -11.88
CA THR A 510 -12.72 -8.41 -10.90
C THR A 510 -14.24 -8.58 -10.73
N TYR A 511 -14.68 -8.85 -9.54
CA TYR A 511 -16.10 -9.00 -9.20
C TYR A 511 -16.42 -8.24 -7.90
N TYR A 512 -17.72 -7.95 -7.72
CA TYR A 512 -18.25 -7.59 -6.42
C TYR A 512 -19.57 -8.32 -6.17
N MET A 513 -19.82 -8.67 -4.91
CA MET A 513 -21.05 -9.29 -4.45
C MET A 513 -21.47 -8.66 -3.12
N LEU A 514 -22.74 -8.29 -3.01
CA LEU A 514 -23.30 -7.76 -1.79
C LEU A 514 -24.59 -8.51 -1.45
N LYS A 515 -24.63 -9.12 -0.26
CA LYS A 515 -25.75 -9.88 0.25
C LYS A 515 -26.24 -9.35 1.61
N THR A 516 -27.54 -9.45 1.87
CA THR A 516 -28.15 -9.09 3.16
C THR A 516 -29.22 -10.09 3.57
N ASN A 517 -29.45 -10.23 4.87
CA ASN A 517 -30.58 -10.97 5.41
C ASN A 517 -31.82 -10.08 5.66
N TYR A 518 -31.80 -8.85 5.19
CA TYR A 518 -32.92 -7.89 5.26
C TYR A 518 -33.17 -7.24 3.89
N LYS A 519 -34.27 -6.49 3.78
CA LYS A 519 -34.58 -5.70 2.58
C LYS A 519 -33.94 -4.31 2.72
N PRO A 520 -33.11 -3.90 1.76
CA PRO A 520 -32.50 -2.56 1.79
C PRO A 520 -33.55 -1.46 1.54
N PRO A 521 -33.24 -0.18 1.84
CA PRO A 521 -34.16 0.95 1.67
C PRO A 521 -34.70 1.12 0.24
N ARG A 522 -33.91 0.77 -0.76
CA ARG A 522 -34.31 0.73 -2.18
C ARG A 522 -33.71 -0.47 -2.91
N SER A 523 -34.11 -0.72 -4.14
CA SER A 523 -33.54 -1.72 -5.07
C SER A 523 -32.90 -1.04 -6.27
N GLY A 524 -32.24 -1.82 -7.14
CA GLY A 524 -31.67 -1.29 -8.39
C GLY A 524 -30.21 -0.82 -8.26
N TYR A 525 -29.42 -1.51 -7.46
CA TYR A 525 -28.01 -1.18 -7.23
C TYR A 525 -27.02 -1.92 -8.15
N ASN A 526 -27.50 -2.54 -9.22
CA ASN A 526 -26.61 -3.26 -10.14
C ASN A 526 -26.06 -2.34 -11.22
N TYR A 527 -24.76 -2.41 -11.41
CA TYR A 527 -24.00 -1.69 -12.41
C TYR A 527 -23.32 -2.68 -13.36
N PRO A 528 -23.19 -2.38 -14.66
CA PRO A 528 -22.46 -3.25 -15.59
C PRO A 528 -21.02 -3.52 -15.15
N ALA A 529 -20.36 -2.49 -14.61
CA ALA A 529 -19.12 -2.53 -13.87
C ALA A 529 -19.15 -1.43 -12.81
N LEU A 530 -18.73 -1.75 -11.60
CA LEU A 530 -18.66 -0.81 -10.48
C LEU A 530 -17.20 -0.49 -10.19
N ASP A 531 -16.81 0.79 -10.33
CA ASP A 531 -15.52 1.24 -9.83
C ASP A 531 -15.47 1.09 -8.31
N ILE A 532 -14.39 0.51 -7.81
CA ILE A 532 -14.24 0.19 -6.38
C ILE A 532 -14.32 1.44 -5.49
N SER A 533 -13.96 2.63 -6.01
CA SER A 533 -14.09 3.91 -5.29
C SER A 533 -15.55 4.24 -4.93
N PHE A 534 -16.52 3.61 -5.59
CA PHE A 534 -17.94 3.78 -5.29
C PHE A 534 -18.53 2.74 -4.34
N ALA A 535 -17.76 1.70 -4.00
CA ALA A 535 -18.27 0.60 -3.17
C ALA A 535 -18.62 1.06 -1.74
N GLY A 536 -17.84 2.00 -1.16
CA GLY A 536 -18.16 2.57 0.15
C GLY A 536 -19.54 3.23 0.20
N SER A 537 -19.89 4.07 -0.78
CA SER A 537 -21.21 4.69 -0.86
C SER A 537 -22.34 3.69 -1.16
N LEU A 538 -22.04 2.61 -1.89
CA LEU A 538 -22.99 1.52 -2.13
C LEU A 538 -23.31 0.76 -0.85
N ILE A 539 -22.29 0.41 -0.05
CA ILE A 539 -22.45 -0.23 1.25
C ILE A 539 -23.32 0.64 2.16
N LEU A 540 -23.04 1.94 2.25
CA LEU A 540 -23.81 2.89 3.08
C LEU A 540 -25.28 2.97 2.64
N ASP A 541 -25.56 2.99 1.32
CA ASP A 541 -26.93 3.01 0.80
C ASP A 541 -27.70 1.75 1.17
N ILE A 542 -27.11 0.57 0.97
CA ILE A 542 -27.77 -0.72 1.26
C ILE A 542 -27.92 -0.93 2.76
N ALA A 543 -26.94 -0.47 3.57
CA ALA A 543 -27.03 -0.53 5.02
C ALA A 543 -27.99 0.50 5.62
N GLY A 544 -28.47 1.47 4.84
CA GLY A 544 -29.31 2.55 5.32
C GLY A 544 -28.57 3.51 6.29
N VAL A 545 -27.26 3.66 6.14
CA VAL A 545 -26.43 4.52 6.96
C VAL A 545 -26.36 5.92 6.35
N PRO A 546 -26.60 7.00 7.14
CA PRO A 546 -26.44 8.37 6.67
C PRO A 546 -25.02 8.64 6.15
N LYS A 547 -24.93 9.36 5.04
CA LYS A 547 -23.67 9.71 4.38
C LYS A 547 -23.27 11.15 4.72
N ASP A 548 -21.97 11.39 4.90
CA ASP A 548 -21.40 12.73 4.92
C ASP A 548 -21.44 13.38 3.51
N ALA A 549 -20.96 14.62 3.42
CA ALA A 549 -20.97 15.37 2.18
C ALA A 549 -20.20 14.67 1.06
N PHE A 550 -19.06 14.07 1.39
CA PHE A 550 -18.24 13.34 0.43
C PHE A 550 -18.96 12.10 -0.12
N PHE A 551 -19.46 11.21 0.76
CA PHE A 551 -20.13 9.99 0.33
C PHE A 551 -21.51 10.26 -0.28
N GLN A 552 -22.15 11.41 -0.02
CA GLN A 552 -23.33 11.86 -0.78
C GLN A 552 -22.96 12.19 -2.23
N ALA A 553 -21.89 12.98 -2.44
CA ALA A 553 -21.39 13.31 -3.76
C ALA A 553 -20.90 12.06 -4.50
N ASN A 554 -20.19 11.17 -3.81
CA ASN A 554 -19.72 9.90 -4.35
C ASN A 554 -20.89 9.00 -4.81
N ALA A 555 -21.97 8.90 -4.04
CA ALA A 555 -23.16 8.15 -4.42
C ALA A 555 -23.85 8.77 -5.64
N LEU A 556 -23.94 10.11 -5.72
CA LEU A 556 -24.53 10.81 -6.86
C LEU A 556 -23.69 10.61 -8.13
N MET A 557 -22.35 10.70 -8.01
CA MET A 557 -21.43 10.44 -9.12
C MET A 557 -21.56 8.99 -9.62
N ARG A 558 -21.60 8.02 -8.71
CA ARG A 558 -21.83 6.61 -9.03
C ARG A 558 -23.11 6.42 -9.88
N GLU A 559 -24.21 7.06 -9.48
CA GLU A 559 -25.48 6.95 -10.20
C GLU A 559 -25.41 7.61 -11.58
N ARG A 560 -24.90 8.83 -11.67
CA ARG A 560 -24.83 9.61 -12.91
C ARG A 560 -23.89 8.99 -13.93
N CYS A 561 -22.77 8.40 -13.50
CA CYS A 561 -21.82 7.71 -14.36
C CYS A 561 -22.01 6.20 -14.42
N GLN A 562 -23.14 5.68 -13.93
CA GLN A 562 -23.50 4.26 -13.98
C GLN A 562 -22.39 3.33 -13.48
N GLY A 563 -21.78 3.70 -12.33
CA GLY A 563 -20.72 2.94 -11.69
C GLY A 563 -19.31 3.23 -12.19
N ARG A 564 -19.11 4.05 -13.22
CA ARG A 564 -17.80 4.40 -13.78
C ARG A 564 -17.24 5.66 -13.13
N TYR A 565 -15.93 5.71 -12.85
CA TYR A 565 -15.29 6.88 -12.26
C TYR A 565 -14.40 7.59 -13.31
N LEU A 566 -13.12 7.28 -13.40
CA LEU A 566 -12.20 7.98 -14.31
C LEU A 566 -12.56 7.83 -15.80
N ASP A 567 -13.25 6.77 -16.15
CA ASP A 567 -13.79 6.47 -17.47
C ASP A 567 -15.25 6.93 -17.65
N CYS A 568 -15.76 7.81 -16.76
CA CYS A 568 -17.07 8.41 -16.92
C CYS A 568 -17.18 9.13 -18.28
N PRO A 569 -18.19 8.82 -19.12
CA PRO A 569 -18.32 9.41 -20.46
C PRO A 569 -18.65 10.90 -20.42
N ASN A 570 -19.18 11.41 -19.30
CA ASN A 570 -19.42 12.83 -19.08
C ASN A 570 -18.20 13.46 -18.37
N LYS A 571 -17.18 13.82 -19.14
CA LYS A 571 -15.96 14.43 -18.61
C LYS A 571 -16.21 15.73 -17.84
N PRO A 572 -17.04 16.70 -18.30
CA PRO A 572 -17.36 17.89 -17.52
C PRO A 572 -17.99 17.59 -16.16
N LEU A 573 -18.80 16.53 -16.05
CA LEU A 573 -19.36 16.07 -14.77
C LEU A 573 -18.30 15.51 -13.85
N LEU A 574 -17.37 14.70 -14.38
CA LEU A 574 -16.22 14.19 -13.63
C LEU A 574 -15.36 15.34 -13.09
N ASP A 575 -15.05 16.31 -13.94
CA ASP A 575 -14.29 17.50 -13.56
C ASP A 575 -15.01 18.33 -12.47
N SER A 576 -16.35 18.41 -12.54
CA SER A 576 -17.15 19.05 -11.49
C SER A 576 -17.12 18.28 -10.18
N TYR A 577 -17.12 16.95 -10.24
CA TYR A 577 -16.99 16.10 -9.06
C TYR A 577 -15.61 16.26 -8.42
N ASP A 578 -14.54 16.19 -9.21
CA ASP A 578 -13.17 16.33 -8.71
C ASP A 578 -12.94 17.73 -8.11
N ASN A 579 -13.45 18.80 -8.74
CA ASN A 579 -13.41 20.14 -8.16
C ASN A 579 -14.13 20.20 -6.82
N TYR A 580 -15.31 19.58 -6.71
CA TYR A 580 -16.03 19.52 -5.45
C TYR A 580 -15.26 18.75 -4.36
N VAL A 581 -14.70 17.60 -4.71
CA VAL A 581 -13.95 16.72 -3.81
C VAL A 581 -12.66 17.37 -3.32
N PHE A 582 -11.86 17.92 -4.24
CA PHE A 582 -10.51 18.38 -3.91
C PHE A 582 -10.46 19.86 -3.50
N ASP A 583 -11.23 20.74 -4.15
CA ASP A 583 -11.21 22.18 -3.88
C ASP A 583 -12.24 22.59 -2.83
N THR A 584 -13.48 22.07 -2.90
CA THR A 584 -14.54 22.48 -1.96
C THR A 584 -14.48 21.69 -0.64
N LEU A 585 -14.37 20.36 -0.71
CA LEU A 585 -14.34 19.51 0.47
C LEU A 585 -12.95 19.33 1.07
N HIS A 586 -11.89 19.66 0.34
CA HIS A 586 -10.50 19.39 0.75
C HIS A 586 -10.33 17.95 1.23
N ALA A 587 -10.81 16.99 0.40
CA ALA A 587 -10.84 15.57 0.76
C ALA A 587 -9.45 15.01 1.05
N VAL A 588 -8.39 15.65 0.57
CA VAL A 588 -6.99 15.37 0.88
C VAL A 588 -6.32 16.68 1.31
N HIS A 589 -5.70 16.69 2.48
CA HIS A 589 -4.92 17.83 2.98
C HIS A 589 -3.51 17.82 2.39
N GLU A 590 -2.97 19.01 2.07
CA GLU A 590 -1.58 19.19 1.63
C GLU A 590 -0.55 18.90 2.74
#